data_7a90f6ea37f133454f9094233cea51d3
#
_entry.id   7a90f6ea37f133454f9094233cea51d3
#
_cell.length_a   1.000
_cell.length_b   1.000
_cell.length_c   1.000
_cell.angle_alpha   90.00
_cell.angle_beta   90.00
_cell.angle_gamma   90.00
#
_symmetry.space_group_name_H-M   'P 1'
#
loop_
_entity.id
_entity.type
_entity.pdbx_description
1 polymer ?
#
loop_
_entity_poly.entity_id
_entity_poly.type
_entity_poly.pdbx_seq_one_letter_code
_entity_poly.pdbx_strand_id
1 'polypeptide(L)'
;MSIPEAIAAARDRIDRATSACGRTDSAHLELAVKTRTPEECREAAAALSDTGLPILLGHNRVQEARATVEAIREVPGARIHLIGPLQSNKINHALSCVDAIESLDSPALASKIDARATGTLPVFVEVNVSGEATKHGCAPSDVAVLIDAVEASAHLQLAGFMTVGLNSPVEA
;
A
#
# COMPACT_ATOMS: atom_id res chain seq x y z
N MET A 1 -21.00 -13.92 0.67
CA MET A 1 -20.80 -12.52 0.27
C MET A 1 -19.76 -12.55 -0.85
N SER A 2 -20.12 -12.07 -2.03
CA SER A 2 -19.21 -11.95 -3.18
C SER A 2 -18.23 -10.79 -2.97
N ILE A 3 -17.17 -10.75 -3.83
CA ILE A 3 -16.18 -9.65 -3.78
C ILE A 3 -16.88 -8.28 -3.98
N PRO A 4 -17.74 -8.08 -5.00
CA PRO A 4 -18.45 -6.81 -5.15
C PRO A 4 -19.30 -6.41 -3.96
N GLU A 5 -20.04 -7.35 -3.35
CA GLU A 5 -20.85 -7.08 -2.15
C GLU A 5 -19.98 -6.66 -0.96
N ALA A 6 -18.80 -7.28 -0.77
CA ALA A 6 -17.88 -6.94 0.29
C ALA A 6 -17.30 -5.53 0.10
N ILE A 7 -16.94 -5.16 -1.12
CA ILE A 7 -16.45 -3.82 -1.48
C ILE A 7 -17.52 -2.77 -1.24
N ALA A 8 -18.77 -3.01 -1.70
CA ALA A 8 -19.89 -2.11 -1.47
C ALA A 8 -20.14 -1.89 0.03
N ALA A 9 -20.16 -2.96 0.82
CA ALA A 9 -20.35 -2.87 2.27
C ALA A 9 -19.22 -2.11 2.98
N ALA A 10 -17.95 -2.28 2.55
CA ALA A 10 -16.83 -1.53 3.09
C ALA A 10 -16.92 -0.04 2.75
N ARG A 11 -17.28 0.28 1.50
CA ARG A 11 -17.50 1.66 1.05
C ARG A 11 -18.61 2.35 1.83
N ASP A 12 -19.77 1.71 2.00
CA ASP A 12 -20.89 2.25 2.77
C ASP A 12 -20.49 2.57 4.23
N ARG A 13 -19.61 1.78 4.83
CA ARG A 13 -19.07 2.05 6.17
C ARG A 13 -18.16 3.27 6.17
N ILE A 14 -17.29 3.41 5.18
CA ILE A 14 -16.38 4.57 5.02
C ILE A 14 -17.23 5.83 4.82
N ASP A 15 -18.19 5.82 3.92
CA ASP A 15 -19.04 6.98 3.58
C ASP A 15 -19.87 7.42 4.81
N ARG A 16 -20.43 6.48 5.57
CA ARG A 16 -21.12 6.79 6.84
C ARG A 16 -20.19 7.42 7.87
N ALA A 17 -18.98 6.88 8.05
CA ALA A 17 -18.01 7.42 8.99
C ALA A 17 -17.54 8.83 8.58
N THR A 18 -17.24 9.04 7.29
CA THR A 18 -16.86 10.34 6.73
C THR A 18 -17.95 11.38 6.96
N SER A 19 -19.21 11.02 6.65
CA SER A 19 -20.37 11.91 6.85
C SER A 19 -20.62 12.22 8.32
N ALA A 20 -20.50 11.23 9.21
CA ALA A 20 -20.69 11.42 10.64
C ALA A 20 -19.65 12.36 11.27
N CYS A 21 -18.43 12.42 10.71
CA CYS A 21 -17.36 13.33 11.14
C CYS A 21 -17.40 14.69 10.44
N GLY A 22 -18.37 14.95 9.55
CA GLY A 22 -18.48 16.20 8.79
C GLY A 22 -17.32 16.44 7.83
N ARG A 23 -16.59 15.41 7.42
CA ARG A 23 -15.49 15.52 6.45
C ARG A 23 -16.04 15.65 5.04
N THR A 24 -15.33 16.40 4.21
CA THR A 24 -15.64 16.60 2.77
C THR A 24 -14.73 15.77 1.87
N ASP A 25 -13.59 15.30 2.39
CA ASP A 25 -12.67 14.39 1.72
C ASP A 25 -13.04 12.94 2.02
N SER A 26 -12.96 12.07 1.01
CA SER A 26 -13.25 10.63 1.16
C SER A 26 -11.96 9.85 1.35
N ALA A 27 -12.01 8.83 2.22
CA ALA A 27 -10.93 7.85 2.31
C ALA A 27 -11.00 6.91 1.09
N HIS A 28 -9.82 6.56 0.55
CA HIS A 28 -9.72 5.55 -0.49
C HIS A 28 -9.69 4.15 0.13
N LEU A 29 -10.28 3.20 -0.58
CA LEU A 29 -10.25 1.78 -0.20
C LEU A 29 -9.13 1.10 -0.98
N GLU A 30 -8.16 0.55 -0.25
CA GLU A 30 -7.17 -0.37 -0.81
C GLU A 30 -7.47 -1.80 -0.39
N LEU A 31 -7.47 -2.73 -1.35
CA LEU A 31 -7.76 -4.13 -1.10
C LEU A 31 -6.48 -4.94 -0.86
N ALA A 32 -6.31 -5.46 0.35
CA ALA A 32 -5.25 -6.41 0.66
C ALA A 32 -5.55 -7.77 -0.01
N VAL A 33 -4.93 -8.03 -1.17
CA VAL A 33 -5.17 -9.23 -2.00
C VAL A 33 -4.15 -10.35 -1.76
N LYS A 34 -3.53 -10.37 -0.59
CA LYS A 34 -2.62 -11.45 -0.18
C LYS A 34 -3.30 -12.81 -0.27
N THR A 35 -2.57 -13.82 -0.74
CA THR A 35 -3.04 -15.21 -0.90
C THR A 35 -4.19 -15.42 -1.90
N ARG A 36 -4.49 -14.42 -2.74
CA ARG A 36 -5.51 -14.52 -3.77
C ARG A 36 -4.92 -15.02 -5.09
N THR A 37 -5.76 -15.69 -5.88
CA THR A 37 -5.37 -16.12 -7.24
C THR A 37 -5.35 -14.91 -8.20
N PRO A 38 -4.68 -15.02 -9.37
CA PRO A 38 -4.72 -13.96 -10.38
C PRO A 38 -6.15 -13.58 -10.79
N GLU A 39 -7.05 -14.55 -10.92
CA GLU A 39 -8.45 -14.36 -11.30
C GLU A 39 -9.21 -13.60 -10.21
N GLU A 40 -9.01 -13.96 -8.93
CA GLU A 40 -9.61 -13.24 -7.79
C GLU A 40 -9.09 -11.80 -7.70
N CYS A 41 -7.80 -11.57 -7.97
CA CYS A 41 -7.22 -10.24 -7.98
C CYS A 41 -7.80 -9.38 -9.11
N ARG A 42 -7.98 -9.95 -10.31
CA ARG A 42 -8.60 -9.27 -11.44
C ARG A 42 -10.07 -8.96 -11.16
N GLU A 43 -10.83 -9.90 -10.58
CA GLU A 43 -12.23 -9.68 -10.15
C GLU A 43 -12.32 -8.54 -9.14
N ALA A 44 -11.42 -8.51 -8.15
CA ALA A 44 -11.37 -7.45 -7.14
C ALA A 44 -11.06 -6.08 -7.78
N ALA A 45 -10.10 -6.01 -8.71
CA ALA A 45 -9.78 -4.79 -9.44
C ALA A 45 -10.95 -4.30 -10.29
N ALA A 46 -11.64 -5.19 -10.99
CA ALA A 46 -12.82 -4.87 -11.79
C ALA A 46 -13.96 -4.34 -10.92
N ALA A 47 -14.22 -5.00 -9.78
CA ALA A 47 -15.24 -4.57 -8.84
C ALA A 47 -14.94 -3.19 -8.20
N LEU A 48 -13.66 -2.85 -7.95
CA LEU A 48 -13.28 -1.49 -7.56
C LEU A 48 -13.50 -0.49 -8.69
N SER A 49 -13.17 -0.84 -9.93
CA SER A 49 -13.38 0.02 -11.10
C SER A 49 -14.84 0.46 -11.24
N ASP A 50 -15.78 -0.44 -10.98
CA ASP A 50 -17.22 -0.15 -11.03
C ASP A 50 -17.67 0.88 -9.98
N THR A 51 -16.86 1.11 -8.94
CA THR A 51 -17.20 2.10 -7.90
C THR A 51 -16.82 3.53 -8.26
N GLY A 52 -16.01 3.75 -9.30
CA GLY A 52 -15.42 5.05 -9.66
C GLY A 52 -14.33 5.54 -8.70
N LEU A 53 -13.89 4.69 -7.76
CA LEU A 53 -12.77 4.97 -6.86
C LEU A 53 -11.43 4.57 -7.49
N PRO A 54 -10.29 5.06 -6.96
CA PRO A 54 -8.98 4.53 -7.31
C PRO A 54 -8.92 3.01 -7.11
N ILE A 55 -8.34 2.30 -8.08
CA ILE A 55 -8.24 0.83 -8.06
C ILE A 55 -6.90 0.47 -7.43
N LEU A 56 -6.88 0.29 -6.09
CA LEU A 56 -5.68 0.04 -5.31
C LEU A 56 -5.70 -1.39 -4.75
N LEU A 57 -4.66 -2.16 -5.07
CA LEU A 57 -4.48 -3.53 -4.60
C LEU A 57 -3.15 -3.69 -3.90
N GLY A 58 -3.18 -4.08 -2.63
CA GLY A 58 -2.02 -4.24 -1.76
C GLY A 58 -1.56 -5.68 -1.62
N HIS A 59 -0.30 -5.94 -1.89
CA HIS A 59 0.37 -7.22 -1.66
C HIS A 59 1.37 -7.15 -0.51
N ASN A 60 1.37 -8.17 0.34
CA ASN A 60 2.37 -8.29 1.41
C ASN A 60 3.72 -8.81 0.90
N ARG A 61 3.75 -9.53 -0.20
CA ARG A 61 4.94 -10.20 -0.72
C ARG A 61 5.15 -9.92 -2.19
N VAL A 62 6.39 -9.61 -2.56
CA VAL A 62 6.79 -9.36 -3.95
C VAL A 62 6.46 -10.54 -4.87
N GLN A 63 6.59 -11.77 -4.37
CA GLN A 63 6.27 -12.96 -5.16
C GLN A 63 4.78 -13.05 -5.52
N GLU A 64 3.89 -12.66 -4.59
CA GLU A 64 2.44 -12.63 -4.82
C GLU A 64 2.10 -11.55 -5.85
N ALA A 65 2.67 -10.35 -5.72
CA ALA A 65 2.50 -9.27 -6.69
C ALA A 65 2.94 -9.70 -8.10
N ARG A 66 4.10 -10.36 -8.22
CA ARG A 66 4.59 -10.88 -9.51
C ARG A 66 3.69 -11.94 -10.12
N ALA A 67 3.08 -12.79 -9.30
CA ALA A 67 2.20 -13.85 -9.79
C ALA A 67 0.86 -13.33 -10.31
N THR A 68 0.44 -12.12 -9.89
CA THR A 68 -0.88 -11.57 -10.18
C THR A 68 -0.86 -10.32 -11.05
N VAL A 69 0.33 -9.72 -11.28
CA VAL A 69 0.48 -8.42 -11.97
C VAL A 69 -0.18 -8.40 -13.35
N GLU A 70 0.00 -9.43 -14.15
CA GLU A 70 -0.56 -9.49 -15.51
C GLU A 70 -2.10 -9.43 -15.47
N ALA A 71 -2.71 -10.25 -14.60
CA ALA A 71 -4.16 -10.28 -14.45
C ALA A 71 -4.75 -8.96 -13.90
N ILE A 72 -4.05 -8.32 -12.96
CA ILE A 72 -4.48 -7.02 -12.42
C ILE A 72 -4.38 -5.94 -13.49
N ARG A 73 -3.33 -5.93 -14.30
CA ARG A 73 -3.10 -4.94 -15.36
C ARG A 73 -4.05 -5.06 -16.54
N GLU A 74 -4.82 -6.15 -16.64
CA GLU A 74 -5.96 -6.23 -17.56
C GLU A 74 -7.07 -5.21 -17.23
N VAL A 75 -7.13 -4.72 -15.99
CA VAL A 75 -8.09 -3.69 -15.56
C VAL A 75 -7.42 -2.31 -15.65
N PRO A 76 -7.86 -1.45 -16.59
CA PRO A 76 -7.25 -0.14 -16.80
C PRO A 76 -7.29 0.73 -15.54
N GLY A 77 -6.15 1.32 -15.20
CA GLY A 77 -6.02 2.20 -14.03
C GLY A 77 -5.77 1.48 -12.71
N ALA A 78 -5.74 0.14 -12.69
CA ALA A 78 -5.38 -0.61 -11.48
C ALA A 78 -3.92 -0.35 -11.08
N ARG A 79 -3.71 -0.14 -9.78
CA ARG A 79 -2.41 0.09 -9.15
C ARG A 79 -2.11 -1.01 -8.15
N ILE A 80 -0.86 -1.44 -8.15
CA ILE A 80 -0.36 -2.49 -7.25
C ILE A 80 0.59 -1.85 -6.25
N HIS A 81 0.27 -1.94 -4.98
CA HIS A 81 1.10 -1.44 -3.89
C HIS A 81 1.76 -2.60 -3.14
N LEU A 82 3.01 -2.42 -2.72
CA LEU A 82 3.65 -3.32 -1.78
C LEU A 82 3.42 -2.76 -0.38
N ILE A 83 2.54 -3.43 0.38
CA ILE A 83 2.16 -3.06 1.75
C ILE A 83 2.90 -3.87 2.82
N GLY A 84 3.70 -4.84 2.44
CA GLY A 84 4.52 -5.63 3.37
C GLY A 84 6.02 -5.40 3.18
N PRO A 85 6.86 -5.90 4.10
CA PRO A 85 8.27 -5.55 4.16
C PRO A 85 9.06 -5.94 2.91
N LEU A 86 9.86 -5.02 2.40
CA LEU A 86 10.68 -5.20 1.21
C LEU A 86 12.11 -5.63 1.58
N GLN A 87 12.45 -6.85 1.26
CA GLN A 87 13.83 -7.33 1.38
C GLN A 87 14.72 -6.76 0.25
N SER A 88 15.95 -6.36 0.59
CA SER A 88 16.89 -5.74 -0.38
C SER A 88 17.16 -6.59 -1.62
N ASN A 89 17.18 -7.93 -1.50
CA ASN A 89 17.38 -8.84 -2.62
C ASN A 89 16.15 -9.00 -3.53
N LYS A 90 15.02 -8.41 -3.17
CA LYS A 90 13.76 -8.45 -3.93
C LYS A 90 13.43 -7.11 -4.62
N ILE A 91 14.23 -6.07 -4.42
CA ILE A 91 13.96 -4.72 -4.96
C ILE A 91 13.71 -4.76 -6.46
N ASN A 92 14.59 -5.38 -7.27
CA ASN A 92 14.40 -5.43 -8.72
C ASN A 92 13.11 -6.14 -9.13
N HIS A 93 12.70 -7.16 -8.37
CA HIS A 93 11.44 -7.84 -8.62
C HIS A 93 10.24 -6.98 -8.21
N ALA A 94 10.33 -6.22 -7.12
CA ALA A 94 9.29 -5.28 -6.73
C ALA A 94 9.12 -4.21 -7.80
N LEU A 95 10.20 -3.54 -8.20
CA LEU A 95 10.19 -2.48 -9.22
C LEU A 95 9.62 -2.92 -10.57
N SER A 96 9.62 -4.21 -10.87
CA SER A 96 9.01 -4.74 -12.11
C SER A 96 7.51 -4.96 -12.05
N CYS A 97 6.88 -4.91 -10.88
CA CYS A 97 5.48 -5.31 -10.72
C CYS A 97 4.63 -4.41 -9.80
N VAL A 98 5.22 -3.47 -9.04
CA VAL A 98 4.46 -2.58 -8.17
C VAL A 98 4.53 -1.14 -8.64
N ASP A 99 3.50 -0.36 -8.32
CA ASP A 99 3.36 1.05 -8.65
C ASP A 99 3.67 1.97 -7.45
N ALA A 100 3.69 1.42 -6.23
CA ALA A 100 4.10 2.11 -5.01
C ALA A 100 4.63 1.13 -3.95
N ILE A 101 5.42 1.64 -3.01
CA ILE A 101 5.89 0.90 -1.83
C ILE A 101 5.42 1.63 -0.58
N GLU A 102 4.64 0.96 0.27
CA GLU A 102 4.09 1.53 1.50
C GLU A 102 4.87 1.15 2.76
N SER A 103 5.87 0.30 2.61
CA SER A 103 6.64 -0.28 3.69
C SER A 103 8.09 0.23 3.75
N LEU A 104 8.31 1.51 3.42
CA LEU A 104 9.63 2.11 3.53
C LEU A 104 9.94 2.43 5.00
N ASP A 105 10.91 1.72 5.58
CA ASP A 105 11.21 1.75 7.01
C ASP A 105 12.59 2.32 7.38
N SER A 106 13.46 2.58 6.40
CA SER A 106 14.82 3.01 6.69
C SER A 106 15.49 3.77 5.54
N PRO A 107 16.41 4.73 5.84
CA PRO A 107 17.20 5.41 4.83
C PRO A 107 18.06 4.46 3.98
N ALA A 108 18.53 3.37 4.60
CA ALA A 108 19.31 2.35 3.90
C ALA A 108 18.48 1.61 2.84
N LEU A 109 17.19 1.36 3.10
CA LEU A 109 16.27 0.78 2.11
C LEU A 109 15.95 1.80 1.03
N ALA A 110 15.67 3.07 1.39
CA ALA A 110 15.43 4.16 0.44
C ALA A 110 16.57 4.28 -0.58
N SER A 111 17.81 4.39 -0.11
CA SER A 111 19.01 4.47 -0.98
C SER A 111 19.15 3.26 -1.91
N LYS A 112 18.83 2.04 -1.43
CA LYS A 112 18.91 0.83 -2.25
C LYS A 112 17.81 0.76 -3.32
N ILE A 113 16.62 1.29 -3.05
CA ILE A 113 15.53 1.38 -4.02
C ILE A 113 15.88 2.44 -5.06
N ASP A 114 16.26 3.65 -4.62
CA ASP A 114 16.63 4.76 -5.50
C ASP A 114 17.70 4.38 -6.50
N ALA A 115 18.76 3.71 -6.04
CA ALA A 115 19.86 3.23 -6.91
C ALA A 115 19.42 2.23 -8.00
N ARG A 116 18.21 1.69 -7.96
CA ARG A 116 17.68 0.69 -8.90
C ARG A 116 16.43 1.13 -9.64
N ALA A 117 15.74 2.13 -9.11
CA ALA A 117 14.58 2.71 -9.78
C ALA A 117 15.02 3.45 -11.05
N THR A 118 14.20 3.39 -12.09
CA THR A 118 14.44 4.05 -13.38
C THR A 118 13.44 5.15 -13.69
N GLY A 119 12.45 5.33 -12.81
CA GLY A 119 11.40 6.34 -12.90
C GLY A 119 10.90 6.71 -11.51
N THR A 120 10.03 7.70 -11.44
CA THR A 120 9.46 8.15 -10.16
C THR A 120 8.61 7.06 -9.52
N LEU A 121 8.95 6.71 -8.28
CA LEU A 121 8.27 5.71 -7.47
C LEU A 121 7.67 6.37 -6.24
N PRO A 122 6.34 6.39 -6.09
CA PRO A 122 5.68 6.77 -4.84
C PRO A 122 6.07 5.83 -3.70
N VAL A 123 6.45 6.42 -2.56
CA VAL A 123 6.77 5.67 -1.35
C VAL A 123 6.05 6.26 -0.14
N PHE A 124 5.61 5.39 0.76
CA PHE A 124 5.08 5.77 2.06
C PHE A 124 6.07 5.35 3.15
N VAL A 125 6.30 6.23 4.09
CA VAL A 125 7.13 5.93 5.26
C VAL A 125 6.30 5.10 6.24
N GLU A 126 6.73 3.87 6.49
CA GLU A 126 6.11 3.01 7.50
C GLU A 126 6.61 3.37 8.89
N VAL A 127 5.68 3.76 9.77
CA VAL A 127 5.98 4.20 11.13
C VAL A 127 5.44 3.18 12.13
N ASN A 128 6.30 2.67 13.01
CA ASN A 128 5.89 1.80 14.11
C ASN A 128 5.31 2.63 15.27
N VAL A 129 4.04 2.97 15.16
CA VAL A 129 3.32 3.73 16.20
C VAL A 129 2.94 2.89 17.41
N SER A 130 2.99 1.56 17.30
CA SER A 130 2.64 0.66 18.40
C SER A 130 3.75 0.49 19.42
N GLY A 131 5.01 0.74 19.02
CA GLY A 131 6.19 0.49 19.85
C GLY A 131 6.51 -1.00 20.05
N GLU A 132 5.74 -1.91 19.41
CA GLU A 132 5.99 -3.36 19.51
C GLU A 132 7.21 -3.74 18.64
N ALA A 133 8.19 -4.43 19.24
CA ALA A 133 9.40 -4.87 18.53
C ALA A 133 9.14 -5.87 17.38
N THR A 134 7.96 -6.48 17.35
CA THR A 134 7.52 -7.42 16.29
C THR A 134 6.89 -6.73 15.09
N LYS A 135 6.61 -5.43 15.17
CA LYS A 135 6.05 -4.64 14.07
C LYS A 135 7.15 -4.00 13.23
N HIS A 136 6.86 -3.84 11.94
CA HIS A 136 7.72 -3.14 11.01
C HIS A 136 7.53 -1.62 11.12
N GLY A 137 8.37 -0.88 10.40
CA GLY A 137 8.37 0.57 10.38
C GLY A 137 9.48 1.20 11.21
N CYS A 138 9.87 2.42 10.87
CA CYS A 138 10.83 3.19 11.66
C CYS A 138 10.19 3.68 12.98
N ALA A 139 11.02 3.99 13.97
CA ALA A 139 10.52 4.65 15.18
C ALA A 139 10.00 6.06 14.83
N PRO A 140 9.02 6.59 15.58
CA PRO A 140 8.53 7.96 15.36
C PRO A 140 9.63 9.03 15.41
N SER A 141 10.69 8.81 16.21
CA SER A 141 11.86 9.69 16.30
C SER A 141 12.68 9.75 15.01
N ASP A 142 12.62 8.70 14.17
CA ASP A 142 13.48 8.53 13.00
C ASP A 142 12.80 8.97 11.71
N VAL A 143 11.52 9.36 11.78
CA VAL A 143 10.68 9.74 10.62
C VAL A 143 11.32 10.89 9.84
N ALA A 144 11.80 11.94 10.52
CA ALA A 144 12.40 13.10 9.87
C ALA A 144 13.63 12.71 9.03
N VAL A 145 14.51 11.87 9.60
CA VAL A 145 15.71 11.39 8.88
C VAL A 145 15.35 10.55 7.65
N LEU A 146 14.28 9.78 7.74
CA LEU A 146 13.81 8.98 6.60
C LEU A 146 13.17 9.84 5.52
N ILE A 147 12.42 10.89 5.88
CA ILE A 147 11.89 11.89 4.95
C ILE A 147 13.04 12.57 4.20
N ASP A 148 14.07 13.08 4.92
CA ASP A 148 15.24 13.71 4.32
C ASP A 148 15.92 12.78 3.28
N ALA A 149 16.01 11.49 3.61
CA ALA A 149 16.57 10.50 2.69
C ALA A 149 15.71 10.28 1.43
N VAL A 150 14.39 10.33 1.55
CA VAL A 150 13.47 10.26 0.40
C VAL A 150 13.56 11.52 -0.45
N GLU A 151 13.58 12.70 0.17
CA GLU A 151 13.68 13.98 -0.54
C GLU A 151 15.02 14.16 -1.27
N ALA A 152 16.10 13.57 -0.74
CA ALA A 152 17.40 13.55 -1.39
C ALA A 152 17.51 12.53 -2.54
N SER A 153 16.53 11.64 -2.71
CA SER A 153 16.51 10.60 -3.73
C SER A 153 16.11 11.16 -5.09
N ALA A 154 16.69 10.61 -6.18
CA ALA A 154 16.37 11.03 -7.54
C ALA A 154 15.05 10.45 -8.08
N HIS A 155 14.65 9.28 -7.57
CA HIS A 155 13.53 8.51 -8.10
C HIS A 155 12.42 8.27 -7.09
N LEU A 156 12.61 8.57 -5.80
CA LEU A 156 11.56 8.37 -4.80
C LEU A 156 10.73 9.64 -4.62
N GLN A 157 9.43 9.46 -4.46
CA GLN A 157 8.50 10.53 -4.16
C GLN A 157 7.74 10.19 -2.89
N LEU A 158 7.86 11.03 -1.85
CA LEU A 158 7.07 10.86 -0.63
C LEU A 158 5.59 11.05 -0.95
N ALA A 159 4.80 9.97 -0.78
CA ALA A 159 3.36 9.98 -0.99
C ALA A 159 2.57 10.11 0.32
N GLY A 160 3.19 9.78 1.45
CA GLY A 160 2.56 9.86 2.77
C GLY A 160 3.18 8.92 3.79
N PHE A 161 2.37 8.52 4.76
CA PHE A 161 2.76 7.63 5.84
C PHE A 161 1.87 6.39 5.87
N MET A 162 2.44 5.27 6.31
CA MET A 162 1.73 4.03 6.55
C MET A 162 1.99 3.55 7.98
N THR A 163 1.03 2.90 8.57
CA THR A 163 1.20 2.25 9.87
C THR A 163 0.25 1.08 10.04
N VAL A 164 0.69 0.11 10.84
CA VAL A 164 -0.16 -0.98 11.33
C VAL A 164 -0.36 -0.78 12.83
N GLY A 165 -1.56 -0.37 13.22
CA GLY A 165 -1.92 -0.10 14.62
C GLY A 165 -1.88 -1.34 15.52
N LEU A 166 -2.10 -1.10 16.80
CA LEU A 166 -2.26 -2.17 17.80
C LEU A 166 -3.48 -3.05 17.45
N ASN A 167 -3.32 -4.34 17.62
CA ASN A 167 -4.46 -5.27 17.59
C ASN A 167 -5.13 -5.30 18.98
N SER A 168 -5.81 -4.22 19.33
CA SER A 168 -6.58 -4.13 20.57
C SER A 168 -8.08 -4.12 20.26
N PRO A 169 -8.94 -4.69 21.13
CA PRO A 169 -10.36 -4.52 20.99
C PRO A 169 -10.68 -3.01 21.05
N VAL A 170 -11.33 -2.51 19.99
CA VAL A 170 -11.86 -1.14 20.00
C VAL A 170 -12.95 -1.13 21.06
N GLU A 171 -12.73 -0.45 22.17
CA GLU A 171 -13.81 -0.09 23.07
C GLU A 171 -14.72 0.87 22.29
N ALA A 172 -15.94 0.43 22.03
CA ALA A 172 -16.95 1.18 21.31
C ALA A 172 -17.54 2.30 22.18
#